data_65037690f1a524f5489b4d5d5ab46c99
#
_entry.id   65037690f1a524f5489b4d5d5ab46c99
#
_cell.length_a   1.000
_cell.length_b   1.000
_cell.length_c   1.000
_cell.angle_alpha   90.00
_cell.angle_beta   90.00
_cell.angle_gamma   90.00
#
_symmetry.space_group_name_H-M   'P 1'
#
loop_
_entity.id
_entity.type
_entity.pdbx_description
1 polymer ?
#
loop_
_entity_poly.entity_id
_entity_poly.type
_entity_poly.pdbx_seq_one_letter_code
_entity_poly.pdbx_strand_id
1 'polypeptide(L)' 'MIQSRERFRNVSGRNQLVGKIEEVTISGLLAKVVLVIGDQKITSIITADAAREMQLRKGQTAAALMKSTEVMIVRV' A
#
# COMPACT_ATOMS: atom_id res chain seq x y z
N MET A 1 -2.98 9.21 15.41
CA MET A 1 -2.40 8.97 14.85
C MET A 1 -1.77 7.93 14.67
N ILE A 2 -1.58 7.55 14.25
CA ILE A 2 -1.21 6.63 14.01
C ILE A 2 -0.18 6.22 14.19
N GLN A 3 0.00 5.55 14.42
CA GLN A 3 0.88 5.20 14.72
C GLN A 3 1.84 4.75 13.99
N SER A 4 2.48 5.44 13.59
CA SER A 4 3.54 5.17 12.72
C SER A 4 4.66 4.46 13.39
N ARG A 5 4.65 4.40 14.67
CA ARG A 5 5.65 3.60 15.35
C ARG A 5 5.26 2.13 15.38
N GLU A 6 4.05 1.83 14.97
CA GLU A 6 3.61 0.47 14.80
C GLU A 6 4.12 -0.04 13.47
N ARG A 7 5.28 -0.65 13.45
CA ARG A 7 5.89 -1.06 12.21
C ARG A 7 5.98 -2.56 12.10
N PHE A 8 5.89 -3.04 10.88
CA PHE A 8 6.15 -4.44 10.60
C PHE A 8 7.66 -4.62 10.61
N ARG A 9 8.16 -5.53 11.43
CA ARG A 9 9.59 -5.61 11.70
C ARG A 9 10.31 -6.68 10.90
N ASN A 10 9.61 -7.71 10.48
CA ASN A 10 10.25 -8.82 9.79
C ASN A 10 10.12 -8.70 8.30
N VAL A 11 10.29 -7.48 7.78
CA VAL A 11 10.23 -7.22 6.35
C VAL A 11 11.38 -6.32 5.97
N SER A 12 11.81 -6.40 4.72
CA SER A 12 12.91 -5.58 4.24
C SER A 12 12.46 -4.20 3.75
N GLY A 13 11.16 -4.00 3.59
CA GLY A 13 10.64 -2.70 3.18
C GLY A 13 10.64 -1.75 4.36
N ARG A 14 11.58 -0.81 4.35
CA ARG A 14 11.75 0.11 5.49
C ARG A 14 10.79 1.28 5.46
N ASN A 15 10.25 1.60 4.29
CA ASN A 15 9.27 2.67 4.18
C ASN A 15 7.90 2.05 4.29
N GLN A 16 7.19 2.40 5.35
CA GLN A 16 5.89 1.80 5.66
C GLN A 16 4.89 2.92 5.89
N LEU A 17 3.93 3.03 4.98
CA LEU A 17 2.92 4.08 5.03
C LEU A 17 1.56 3.46 5.23
N VAL A 18 0.90 3.81 6.32
CA VAL A 18 -0.40 3.24 6.68
C VAL A 18 -1.49 4.20 6.22
N GLY A 19 -2.50 3.65 5.56
CA GLY A 19 -3.61 4.46 5.07
C GLY A 19 -4.85 3.63 4.88
N LYS A 20 -5.83 4.23 4.21
CA LYS A 20 -7.11 3.57 3.93
C LYS A 20 -7.16 3.19 2.46
N ILE A 21 -7.70 2.01 2.19
CA ILE A 21 -7.91 1.58 0.82
C ILE A 21 -9.09 2.34 0.25
N GLU A 22 -8.84 3.06 -0.84
CA GLU A 22 -9.88 3.79 -1.54
C GLU A 22 -10.45 2.98 -2.69
N GLU A 23 -9.64 2.14 -3.30
CA GLU A 23 -10.05 1.42 -4.49
C GLU A 23 -9.31 0.08 -4.56
N VAL A 24 -10.04 -0.97 -4.94
CA VAL A 24 -9.44 -2.25 -5.33
C VAL A 24 -10.11 -2.64 -6.63
N THR A 25 -9.33 -2.70 -7.70
CA THR A 25 -9.86 -3.04 -9.02
C THR A 25 -9.08 -4.23 -9.56
N ILE A 26 -9.78 -5.32 -9.84
CA ILE A 26 -9.15 -6.53 -10.36
C ILE A 26 -9.46 -6.63 -11.84
N SER A 27 -8.43 -6.86 -12.63
CA SER A 27 -8.56 -7.03 -14.07
C SER A 27 -7.57 -8.10 -14.50
N GLY A 28 -8.09 -9.24 -14.92
CA GLY A 28 -7.24 -10.36 -15.33
C GLY A 28 -6.40 -10.85 -14.18
N LEU A 29 -5.10 -10.86 -14.37
CA LEU A 29 -4.16 -11.38 -13.38
C LEU A 29 -3.68 -10.34 -12.38
N LEU A 30 -4.08 -9.08 -12.55
CA LEU A 30 -3.56 -7.99 -11.74
C LEU A 30 -4.67 -7.31 -10.97
N ALA A 31 -4.27 -6.65 -9.89
CA ALA A 31 -5.17 -5.83 -9.10
C ALA A 31 -4.50 -4.49 -8.84
N LYS A 32 -5.29 -3.44 -8.98
CA LYS A 32 -4.87 -2.09 -8.66
C LYS A 32 -5.43 -1.73 -7.29
N VAL A 33 -4.57 -1.33 -6.39
CA VAL A 33 -4.97 -0.94 -5.04
C VAL A 33 -4.53 0.50 -4.82
N VAL A 34 -5.46 1.35 -4.42
CA VAL A 34 -5.16 2.75 -4.13
C VAL A 34 -5.33 2.99 -2.64
N LEU A 35 -4.26 3.47 -2.00
CA LEU A 35 -4.28 3.85 -0.60
C LEU A 35 -4.30 5.37 -0.47
N VAL A 36 -5.11 5.86 0.46
CA VAL A 36 -5.15 7.27 0.79
C VAL A 36 -4.45 7.47 2.12
N ILE A 37 -3.47 8.36 2.13
CA ILE A 37 -2.69 8.68 3.33
C ILE A 37 -2.73 10.20 3.47
N GLY A 38 -3.59 10.70 4.37
CA GLY A 38 -3.83 12.13 4.46
C GLY A 38 -4.46 12.62 3.18
N ASP A 39 -3.82 13.59 2.52
CA ASP A 39 -4.30 14.10 1.24
C ASP A 39 -3.48 13.53 0.08
N GLN A 40 -2.72 12.47 0.32
CA GLN A 40 -1.89 11.83 -0.70
C GLN A 40 -2.44 10.47 -1.04
N LYS A 41 -2.12 9.99 -2.24
CA LYS A 41 -2.54 8.66 -2.67
C LYS A 41 -1.34 7.87 -3.15
N ILE A 42 -1.36 6.58 -2.88
CA ILE A 42 -0.36 5.65 -3.38
C ILE A 42 -1.08 4.57 -4.15
N THR A 43 -0.64 4.33 -5.36
CA THR A 43 -1.20 3.29 -6.20
C THR A 43 -0.23 2.11 -6.26
N SER A 44 -0.76 0.92 -6.06
CA SER A 44 0.01 -0.31 -6.11
C SER A 44 -0.62 -1.28 -7.09
N ILE A 45 0.21 -1.99 -7.83
CA ILE A 45 -0.25 -3.08 -8.68
C ILE A 45 0.28 -4.36 -8.08
N ILE A 46 -0.63 -5.26 -7.74
CA ILE A 46 -0.29 -6.56 -7.17
C ILE A 46 -1.00 -7.63 -7.98
N THR A 47 -0.75 -8.89 -7.68
CA THR A 47 -1.47 -9.94 -8.37
C THR A 47 -2.92 -9.99 -7.89
N ALA A 48 -3.81 -10.39 -8.78
CA ALA A 48 -5.21 -10.58 -8.41
C ALA A 48 -5.32 -11.60 -7.28
N ASP A 49 -4.49 -12.64 -7.35
CA ASP A 49 -4.50 -13.68 -6.31
C ASP A 49 -4.14 -13.10 -4.95
N ALA A 50 -3.12 -12.24 -4.89
CA ALA A 50 -2.75 -11.63 -3.61
C ALA A 50 -3.88 -10.78 -3.05
N ALA A 51 -4.53 -10.00 -3.91
CA ALA A 51 -5.64 -9.17 -3.48
C ALA A 51 -6.78 -10.02 -2.91
N ARG A 52 -7.06 -11.15 -3.54
CA ARG A 52 -8.12 -12.05 -3.08
C ARG A 52 -7.74 -12.75 -1.77
N GLU A 53 -6.51 -13.24 -1.69
CA GLU A 53 -6.05 -13.92 -0.47
C GLU A 53 -6.07 -13.01 0.73
N MET A 54 -5.70 -11.75 0.54
CA MET A 54 -5.73 -10.77 1.62
C MET A 54 -7.13 -10.19 1.84
N GLN A 55 -8.09 -10.53 0.97
CA GLN A 55 -9.45 -10.04 1.05
C GLN A 55 -9.51 -8.53 1.13
N LEU A 56 -8.75 -7.88 0.24
CA LEU A 56 -8.64 -6.42 0.26
C LEU A 56 -9.96 -5.79 -0.19
N ARG A 57 -10.40 -4.77 0.53
CA ARG A 57 -11.63 -4.05 0.24
C ARG A 57 -11.48 -2.58 0.55
N LYS A 58 -12.27 -1.79 -0.15
CA LYS A 58 -12.37 -0.37 0.12
C LYS A 58 -12.73 -0.13 1.58
N GLY A 59 -12.07 0.82 2.20
CA GLY A 59 -12.34 1.21 3.58
C GLY A 59 -11.45 0.54 4.61
N GLN A 60 -10.74 -0.51 4.24
CA GLN A 60 -9.83 -1.17 5.16
C GLN A 60 -8.57 -0.34 5.37
N THR A 61 -7.94 -0.54 6.51
CA THR A 61 -6.63 0.02 6.78
C THR A 61 -5.59 -0.94 6.23
N ALA A 62 -4.62 -0.40 5.50
CA ALA A 62 -3.55 -1.20 4.94
C ALA A 62 -2.27 -0.39 4.94
N ALA A 63 -1.15 -1.05 4.71
CA ALA A 63 0.14 -0.39 4.69
C ALA A 63 0.81 -0.63 3.34
N ALA A 64 1.42 0.42 2.80
CA ALA A 64 2.27 0.30 1.62
C ALA A 64 3.70 0.16 2.11
N LEU A 65 4.39 -0.85 1.60
CA LEU A 65 5.78 -1.13 1.98
C LEU A 65 6.66 -0.89 0.77
N MET A 66 7.76 -0.16 0.98
CA MET A 66 8.68 0.13 -0.11
C MET A 66 10.10 -0.03 0.39
N LYS A 67 10.91 -0.72 -0.40
CA LYS A 67 12.34 -0.81 -0.09
C LYS A 67 12.97 0.55 -0.32
N SER A 68 13.96 0.86 0.50
CA SER A 68 14.65 2.15 0.38
C SER A 68 15.25 2.33 -1.01
N THR A 69 15.67 1.25 -1.64
CA THR A 69 16.27 1.30 -2.98
C THR A 69 15.25 1.57 -4.08
N GLU A 70 13.96 1.51 -3.77
CA GLU A 70 12.88 1.68 -4.75
C GLU A 70 12.28 3.07 -4.72
N VAL A 71 12.69 3.91 -3.80
CA VAL A 71 12.09 5.23 -3.63
C VAL A 71 12.87 6.24 -4.45
N MET A 72 12.15 6.94 -5.32
CA MET A 72 12.74 7.99 -6.14
C MET A 72 12.44 9.35 -5.53
N ILE A 73 13.34 10.29 -5.78
CA ILE A 73 13.22 11.62 -5.22
C ILE A 73 13.15 12.63 -6.35
N VAL A 74 12.27 13.60 -6.21
CA VAL A 74 12.23 14.75 -7.10
C VAL A 74 12.19 16.00 -6.24
N ARG A 75 12.97 17.00 -6.63
CA ARG A 75 12.95 18.27 -5.93
C ARG A 75 11.90 19.17 -6.57
N VAL A 76 11.06 19.71 -5.75
CA VAL A 76 9.95 20.55 -6.22
C VAL A 76 10.14 22.01 -5.83
#